data_a6b3d1bbb32fd2adf3b7231452db4c04
#
_entry.id   a6b3d1bbb32fd2adf3b7231452db4c04
#
_cell.length_a   1.000
_cell.length_b   1.000
_cell.length_c   1.000
_cell.angle_alpha   90.00
_cell.angle_beta   90.00
_cell.angle_gamma   90.00
#
_symmetry.space_group_name_H-M   'P 1'
#
loop_
_entity.id
_entity.type
_entity.pdbx_description
1 polymer ?
#
loop_
_entity_poly.entity_id
_entity_poly.type
_entity_poly.pdbx_seq_one_letter_code
_entity_poly.pdbx_strand_id
1 'polypeptide(L)'
;MNDVYIIGGLRSYIGVYNGMYRHVPAEKLGAAVLQEVICAYGLVRIDEIIGGNSVGCGGNITRLAALEAGLDVSVPAVTVDMQCCSGLESIAIAAAKVASGQAECILAGGFDSASTQPRRSCHPNHPAYRGDENWYMTAQFCPQVWSEDCMLRCAEYTAEQFQITREMLDAWVLRSHALAGEAVREGVFQPCIAPVWGGARDEGIRPAMRPQLLRRLKPVLPDGTVITAANACLTNDGAAFVIVCSPAYARRYGLQPAVKIRGVVSCGTDPLLSPVGAVQAAEAVLTRCGLRGEDIDIFEINEAFALIGELFARQFPRCVAAYNPFGGALAYGHPYGATGAVLLLHAIEGLRARDGALGCCSIAGAGGLGKAMIIERV
;
A
#
# COMPACT_ATOMS: atom_id res chain seq x y z
N MET A 1 -0.29 -17.94 20.23
CA MET A 1 0.72 -16.95 19.79
C MET A 1 0.63 -15.77 20.73
N ASN A 2 1.76 -15.14 21.01
CA ASN A 2 1.74 -13.89 21.79
C ASN A 2 1.03 -12.79 21.00
N ASP A 3 0.32 -11.91 21.73
CA ASP A 3 -0.27 -10.71 21.08
C ASP A 3 0.82 -9.84 20.45
N VAL A 4 0.49 -9.23 19.32
CA VAL A 4 1.36 -8.28 18.61
C VAL A 4 0.61 -6.97 18.46
N TYR A 5 1.23 -5.92 18.93
CA TYR A 5 0.67 -4.58 18.88
C TYR A 5 1.31 -3.74 17.79
N ILE A 6 0.50 -2.86 17.23
CA ILE A 6 0.96 -1.71 16.45
C ILE A 6 0.68 -0.46 17.28
N ILE A 7 1.74 0.25 17.60
CA ILE A 7 1.66 1.48 18.41
C ILE A 7 1.06 2.62 17.57
N GLY A 8 1.42 2.68 16.31
CA GLY A 8 1.10 3.69 15.33
C GLY A 8 2.23 3.76 14.32
N GLY A 9 2.36 4.89 13.67
CA GLY A 9 3.40 5.14 12.68
C GLY A 9 3.12 6.41 11.92
N LEU A 10 3.96 6.69 10.91
CA LEU A 10 3.83 7.87 10.07
C LEU A 10 4.02 7.50 8.59
N ARG A 11 3.41 8.31 7.73
CA ARG A 11 3.64 8.32 6.29
C ARG A 11 4.03 9.70 5.80
N SER A 12 4.77 9.77 4.72
CA SER A 12 4.90 11.02 3.96
C SER A 12 3.55 11.43 3.37
N TYR A 13 3.41 12.67 2.91
CA TYR A 13 2.44 12.94 1.85
C TYR A 13 2.75 12.06 0.64
N ILE A 14 1.78 11.80 -0.21
CA ILE A 14 1.95 10.98 -1.42
C ILE A 14 2.13 11.92 -2.61
N GLY A 15 3.32 11.87 -3.22
CA GLY A 15 3.67 12.62 -4.41
C GLY A 15 3.21 11.90 -5.68
N VAL A 16 2.85 12.65 -6.72
CA VAL A 16 2.67 12.10 -8.06
C VAL A 16 4.01 11.99 -8.80
N TYR A 17 4.08 11.13 -9.78
CA TYR A 17 5.25 11.02 -10.66
C TYR A 17 5.70 12.39 -11.19
N ASN A 18 7.00 12.68 -11.04
CA ASN A 18 7.59 13.99 -11.33
C ASN A 18 6.98 15.18 -10.55
N GLY A 19 6.29 14.91 -9.43
CA GLY A 19 5.70 15.90 -8.53
C GLY A 19 6.67 16.44 -7.47
N MET A 20 6.17 16.61 -6.24
CA MET A 20 6.94 17.23 -5.14
C MET A 20 8.21 16.47 -4.76
N TYR A 21 8.25 15.14 -4.93
CA TYR A 21 9.42 14.31 -4.59
C TYR A 21 10.29 13.90 -5.79
N ARG A 22 10.13 14.54 -6.95
CA ARG A 22 10.82 14.17 -8.21
C ARG A 22 12.35 14.06 -8.13
N HIS A 23 12.96 14.69 -7.14
CA HIS A 23 14.41 14.69 -6.92
C HIS A 23 14.82 13.98 -5.63
N VAL A 24 13.89 13.30 -4.96
CA VAL A 24 14.12 12.60 -3.71
C VAL A 24 14.23 11.10 -3.98
N PRO A 25 15.43 10.50 -3.87
CA PRO A 25 15.58 9.06 -3.98
C PRO A 25 14.73 8.31 -2.95
N ALA A 26 14.26 7.12 -3.32
CA ALA A 26 13.34 6.33 -2.47
C ALA A 26 13.92 6.09 -1.07
N GLU A 27 15.20 5.73 -0.96
CA GLU A 27 15.89 5.50 0.32
C GLU A 27 15.93 6.74 1.20
N LYS A 28 16.07 7.93 0.62
CA LYS A 28 16.07 9.19 1.39
C LYS A 28 14.66 9.56 1.86
N LEU A 29 13.65 9.25 1.06
CA LEU A 29 12.26 9.44 1.48
C LEU A 29 11.91 8.47 2.63
N GLY A 30 12.31 7.20 2.49
CA GLY A 30 12.19 6.20 3.55
C GLY A 30 12.93 6.58 4.83
N ALA A 31 14.17 7.04 4.70
CA ALA A 31 14.99 7.49 5.84
C ALA A 31 14.34 8.64 6.61
N ALA A 32 13.82 9.64 5.90
CA ALA A 32 13.17 10.77 6.53
C ALA A 32 11.93 10.37 7.34
N VAL A 33 11.09 9.45 6.80
CA VAL A 33 9.93 8.95 7.55
C VAL A 33 10.34 8.08 8.74
N LEU A 34 11.40 7.26 8.61
CA LEU A 34 11.96 6.50 9.74
C LEU A 34 12.40 7.43 10.86
N GLN A 35 13.14 8.52 10.54
CA GLN A 35 13.57 9.51 11.53
C GLN A 35 12.37 10.15 12.25
N GLU A 36 11.34 10.55 11.50
CA GLU A 36 10.13 11.14 12.09
C GLU A 36 9.40 10.15 13.01
N VAL A 37 9.26 8.88 12.62
CA VAL A 37 8.67 7.84 13.47
C VAL A 37 9.46 7.67 14.76
N ILE A 38 10.78 7.55 14.67
CA ILE A 38 11.65 7.37 15.85
C ILE A 38 11.52 8.57 16.78
N CYS A 39 11.55 9.79 16.24
CA CYS A 39 11.44 11.02 17.02
C CYS A 39 10.06 11.18 17.66
N ALA A 40 8.98 11.05 16.87
CA ALA A 40 7.61 11.27 17.32
C ALA A 40 7.18 10.30 18.44
N TYR A 41 7.66 9.07 18.40
CA TYR A 41 7.33 8.04 19.40
C TYR A 41 8.40 7.85 20.46
N GLY A 42 9.52 8.59 20.41
CA GLY A 42 10.61 8.49 21.39
C GLY A 42 11.22 7.09 21.48
N LEU A 43 11.41 6.43 20.34
CA LEU A 43 11.89 5.05 20.33
C LEU A 43 13.35 4.96 20.76
N VAL A 44 13.64 4.20 21.80
CA VAL A 44 14.99 4.03 22.36
C VAL A 44 15.69 2.79 21.82
N ARG A 45 14.93 1.72 21.60
CA ARG A 45 15.46 0.43 21.14
C ARG A 45 14.62 -0.10 19.98
N ILE A 46 15.29 -0.42 18.90
CA ILE A 46 14.70 -1.03 17.70
C ILE A 46 15.54 -2.27 17.39
N ASP A 47 14.89 -3.41 17.25
CA ASP A 47 15.60 -4.68 17.00
C ASP A 47 15.89 -4.88 15.50
N GLU A 48 15.02 -4.39 14.61
CA GLU A 48 15.17 -4.57 13.16
C GLU A 48 14.30 -3.58 12.37
N ILE A 49 14.67 -3.28 11.13
CA ILE A 49 13.85 -2.57 10.15
C ILE A 49 13.46 -3.53 9.03
N ILE A 50 12.16 -3.61 8.69
CA ILE A 50 11.67 -4.40 7.54
C ILE A 50 10.92 -3.47 6.59
N GLY A 51 11.47 -3.25 5.40
CA GLY A 51 10.90 -2.32 4.43
C GLY A 51 10.50 -2.97 3.12
N GLY A 52 9.30 -2.68 2.65
CA GLY A 52 8.83 -3.01 1.31
C GLY A 52 9.41 -2.02 0.28
N ASN A 53 9.93 -2.54 -0.82
CA ASN A 53 10.36 -1.74 -1.95
C ASN A 53 10.27 -2.57 -3.23
N SER A 54 9.54 -2.09 -4.23
CA SER A 54 9.19 -2.86 -5.43
C SER A 54 9.85 -2.31 -6.70
N VAL A 55 10.05 -1.00 -6.78
CA VAL A 55 10.58 -0.36 -8.00
C VAL A 55 11.95 0.29 -7.81
N GLY A 56 12.59 0.10 -6.66
CA GLY A 56 13.90 0.66 -6.36
C GLY A 56 15.06 0.02 -7.12
N CYS A 57 16.27 0.46 -6.80
CA CYS A 57 17.50 0.06 -7.48
C CYS A 57 17.96 -1.38 -7.16
N GLY A 58 17.25 -2.10 -6.29
CA GLY A 58 17.66 -3.42 -5.82
C GLY A 58 18.67 -3.33 -4.67
N GLY A 59 19.33 -4.45 -4.36
CA GLY A 59 20.13 -4.58 -3.16
C GLY A 59 19.23 -4.56 -1.89
N ASN A 60 19.84 -4.32 -0.75
CA ASN A 60 19.08 -4.11 0.48
C ASN A 60 18.86 -2.61 0.74
N ILE A 61 18.01 -2.00 -0.07
CA ILE A 61 17.74 -0.56 -0.04
C ILE A 61 17.16 -0.11 1.32
N THR A 62 16.45 -0.98 2.04
CA THR A 62 15.98 -0.70 3.40
C THR A 62 17.15 -0.53 4.38
N ARG A 63 18.24 -1.30 4.22
CA ARG A 63 19.45 -1.09 5.01
C ARG A 63 20.09 0.27 4.72
N LEU A 64 20.11 0.66 3.45
CA LEU A 64 20.59 2.00 3.06
C LEU A 64 19.74 3.10 3.70
N ALA A 65 18.40 2.99 3.63
CA ALA A 65 17.50 3.94 4.26
C ALA A 65 17.68 4.00 5.79
N ALA A 66 17.87 2.86 6.47
CA ALA A 66 18.13 2.80 7.91
C ALA A 66 19.43 3.53 8.31
N LEU A 67 20.49 3.36 7.54
CA LEU A 67 21.76 4.06 7.76
C LEU A 67 21.66 5.57 7.47
N GLU A 68 20.99 5.94 6.40
CA GLU A 68 20.69 7.36 6.06
C GLU A 68 19.82 8.02 7.15
N ALA A 69 18.94 7.26 7.80
CA ALA A 69 18.15 7.71 8.94
C ALA A 69 18.98 7.88 10.22
N GLY A 70 20.26 7.50 10.21
CA GLY A 70 21.13 7.60 11.38
C GLY A 70 20.91 6.52 12.44
N LEU A 71 20.24 5.40 12.09
CA LEU A 71 20.13 4.29 13.03
C LEU A 71 21.51 3.69 13.33
N ASP A 72 21.66 3.12 14.54
CA ASP A 72 22.88 2.43 14.91
C ASP A 72 23.20 1.29 13.94
N VAL A 73 24.48 1.13 13.62
CA VAL A 73 24.95 0.13 12.67
C VAL A 73 24.65 -1.31 13.10
N SER A 74 24.39 -1.54 14.38
CA SER A 74 23.98 -2.83 14.92
C SER A 74 22.53 -3.20 14.63
N VAL A 75 21.66 -2.23 14.25
CA VAL A 75 20.27 -2.51 13.91
C VAL A 75 20.20 -3.10 12.50
N PRO A 76 19.87 -4.37 12.31
CA PRO A 76 19.76 -4.99 11.00
C PRO A 76 18.55 -4.43 10.24
N ALA A 77 18.59 -4.56 8.91
CA ALA A 77 17.45 -4.22 8.08
C ALA A 77 17.33 -5.17 6.89
N VAL A 78 16.11 -5.40 6.40
CA VAL A 78 15.83 -6.25 5.24
C VAL A 78 14.80 -5.60 4.32
N THR A 79 15.00 -5.79 3.01
CA THR A 79 14.06 -5.35 1.99
C THR A 79 13.19 -6.53 1.55
N VAL A 80 11.88 -6.30 1.48
CA VAL A 80 10.88 -7.25 1.00
C VAL A 80 10.33 -6.76 -0.33
N ASP A 81 10.27 -7.65 -1.31
CA ASP A 81 9.55 -7.44 -2.56
C ASP A 81 8.47 -8.53 -2.71
N MET A 82 7.23 -8.13 -2.60
CA MET A 82 6.02 -8.85 -2.93
C MET A 82 5.14 -7.95 -3.82
N GLN A 83 5.78 -7.18 -4.69
CA GLN A 83 5.17 -6.15 -5.53
C GLN A 83 4.37 -5.15 -4.65
N CYS A 84 3.17 -4.75 -5.07
CA CYS A 84 2.32 -3.82 -4.31
C CYS A 84 2.02 -4.28 -2.87
N CYS A 85 2.11 -5.57 -2.58
CA CYS A 85 1.88 -6.15 -1.25
C CYS A 85 3.06 -5.95 -0.28
N SER A 86 4.22 -5.50 -0.74
CA SER A 86 5.49 -5.49 0.02
C SER A 86 5.40 -4.81 1.38
N GLY A 87 4.72 -3.65 1.47
CA GLY A 87 4.57 -2.92 2.72
C GLY A 87 3.71 -3.67 3.75
N LEU A 88 2.64 -4.33 3.33
CA LEU A 88 1.82 -5.13 4.23
C LEU A 88 2.49 -6.45 4.59
N GLU A 89 3.28 -7.03 3.66
CA GLU A 89 4.09 -8.22 3.93
C GLU A 89 5.21 -7.93 4.93
N SER A 90 5.89 -6.78 4.84
CA SER A 90 6.91 -6.38 5.80
C SER A 90 6.35 -6.32 7.23
N ILE A 91 5.13 -5.78 7.39
CA ILE A 91 4.42 -5.72 8.68
C ILE A 91 4.04 -7.13 9.14
N ALA A 92 3.63 -8.01 8.24
CA ALA A 92 3.30 -9.40 8.55
C ALA A 92 4.52 -10.20 9.03
N ILE A 93 5.68 -10.02 8.38
CA ILE A 93 6.95 -10.64 8.79
C ILE A 93 7.36 -10.10 10.17
N ALA A 94 7.28 -8.78 10.39
CA ALA A 94 7.56 -8.16 11.69
C ALA A 94 6.67 -8.75 12.79
N ALA A 95 5.37 -8.88 12.52
CA ALA A 95 4.42 -9.48 13.45
C ALA A 95 4.77 -10.93 13.79
N ALA A 96 5.18 -11.73 12.80
CA ALA A 96 5.58 -13.12 13.01
C ALA A 96 6.85 -13.21 13.88
N LYS A 97 7.86 -12.36 13.65
CA LYS A 97 9.09 -12.28 14.46
C LYS A 97 8.80 -11.86 15.89
N VAL A 98 7.94 -10.86 16.09
CA VAL A 98 7.53 -10.43 17.44
C VAL A 98 6.73 -11.51 18.14
N ALA A 99 5.76 -12.14 17.47
CA ALA A 99 4.94 -13.22 18.03
C ALA A 99 5.77 -14.45 18.46
N SER A 100 6.86 -14.74 17.73
CA SER A 100 7.77 -15.85 18.02
C SER A 100 8.85 -15.49 19.08
N GLY A 101 8.93 -14.23 19.51
CA GLY A 101 9.93 -13.76 20.47
C GLY A 101 11.32 -13.53 19.89
N GLN A 102 11.47 -13.52 18.55
CA GLN A 102 12.75 -13.19 17.89
C GLN A 102 13.09 -11.70 17.97
N ALA A 103 12.08 -10.84 18.16
CA ALA A 103 12.23 -9.40 18.32
C ALA A 103 11.17 -8.87 19.30
N GLU A 104 11.43 -7.73 19.92
CA GLU A 104 10.47 -7.03 20.77
C GLU A 104 9.87 -5.81 20.05
N CYS A 105 10.65 -5.13 19.18
CA CYS A 105 10.22 -3.94 18.43
C CYS A 105 10.85 -3.90 17.05
N ILE A 106 10.02 -3.82 16.02
CA ILE A 106 10.42 -3.71 14.62
C ILE A 106 9.72 -2.52 14.00
N LEU A 107 10.45 -1.67 13.26
CA LEU A 107 9.83 -0.72 12.34
C LEU A 107 9.59 -1.42 11.00
N ALA A 108 8.33 -1.49 10.61
CA ALA A 108 7.92 -2.19 9.39
C ALA A 108 7.06 -1.29 8.52
N GLY A 109 7.19 -1.42 7.20
CA GLY A 109 6.45 -0.58 6.26
C GLY A 109 7.07 -0.66 4.88
N GLY A 110 7.28 0.48 4.24
CA GLY A 110 7.96 0.52 2.96
C GLY A 110 8.02 1.91 2.35
N PHE A 111 8.67 1.98 1.22
CA PHE A 111 8.89 3.22 0.48
C PHE A 111 9.16 2.90 -0.99
N ASP A 112 8.67 3.74 -1.88
CA ASP A 112 8.99 3.71 -3.29
C ASP A 112 8.98 5.12 -3.89
N SER A 113 9.74 5.31 -4.96
CA SER A 113 9.70 6.52 -5.77
C SER A 113 9.66 6.13 -7.25
N ALA A 114 8.50 6.31 -7.85
CA ALA A 114 8.34 6.16 -9.29
C ALA A 114 9.14 7.21 -10.06
N SER A 115 9.30 8.41 -9.47
CA SER A 115 10.05 9.53 -10.07
C SER A 115 11.55 9.25 -10.20
N THR A 116 12.12 8.45 -9.31
CA THR A 116 13.55 8.11 -9.29
C THR A 116 13.83 6.64 -9.60
N GLN A 117 12.82 5.90 -10.03
CA GLN A 117 12.94 4.49 -10.40
C GLN A 117 14.03 4.27 -11.44
N PRO A 118 14.96 3.30 -11.23
CA PRO A 118 16.02 3.02 -12.19
C PRO A 118 15.46 2.34 -13.45
N ARG A 119 16.09 2.64 -14.58
CA ARG A 119 15.95 1.84 -15.79
C ARG A 119 16.78 0.58 -15.66
N ARG A 120 16.25 -0.56 -16.09
CA ARG A 120 16.90 -1.87 -16.03
C ARG A 120 17.11 -2.40 -17.42
N SER A 121 18.19 -3.17 -17.64
CA SER A 121 18.43 -3.92 -18.87
C SER A 121 18.81 -5.36 -18.54
N CYS A 122 18.52 -6.29 -19.46
CA CYS A 122 18.95 -7.66 -19.30
C CYS A 122 20.46 -7.75 -19.59
N HIS A 123 21.17 -8.60 -18.85
CA HIS A 123 22.57 -8.96 -19.16
C HIS A 123 22.67 -9.62 -20.54
N PRO A 124 23.76 -9.43 -21.32
CA PRO A 124 23.89 -10.03 -22.64
C PRO A 124 23.70 -11.55 -22.72
N ASN A 125 23.95 -12.26 -21.63
CA ASN A 125 23.72 -13.73 -21.57
C ASN A 125 22.25 -14.09 -21.26
N HIS A 126 21.36 -13.12 -21.00
CA HIS A 126 19.98 -13.40 -20.70
C HIS A 126 19.16 -13.61 -21.99
N PRO A 127 18.28 -14.64 -22.07
CA PRO A 127 17.50 -14.91 -23.29
C PRO A 127 16.63 -13.73 -23.77
N ALA A 128 16.23 -12.84 -22.85
CA ALA A 128 15.44 -11.65 -23.17
C ALA A 128 16.30 -10.43 -23.56
N TYR A 129 17.63 -10.55 -23.63
CA TYR A 129 18.49 -9.45 -24.07
C TYR A 129 18.17 -9.02 -25.51
N ARG A 130 18.05 -7.73 -25.74
CA ARG A 130 17.70 -7.12 -27.04
C ARG A 130 18.63 -5.97 -27.42
N GLY A 131 19.78 -5.86 -26.76
CA GLY A 131 20.74 -4.77 -26.93
C GLY A 131 20.82 -3.86 -25.69
N ASP A 132 21.94 -3.16 -25.56
CA ASP A 132 22.24 -2.37 -24.35
C ASP A 132 21.28 -1.15 -24.17
N GLU A 133 20.72 -0.65 -25.26
CA GLU A 133 19.76 0.44 -25.24
C GLU A 133 18.31 -0.03 -24.96
N ASN A 134 18.09 -1.34 -24.91
CA ASN A 134 16.78 -1.91 -24.63
C ASN A 134 16.59 -2.08 -23.12
N TRP A 135 16.02 -1.08 -22.50
CA TRP A 135 15.74 -1.05 -21.07
C TRP A 135 14.24 -1.20 -20.79
N TYR A 136 13.92 -1.62 -19.56
CA TYR A 136 12.56 -1.77 -19.05
C TYR A 136 12.45 -1.14 -17.66
N MET A 137 11.23 -0.75 -17.28
CA MET A 137 10.88 -0.26 -15.95
C MET A 137 10.02 -1.28 -15.18
N THR A 138 9.14 -2.00 -15.89
CA THR A 138 8.28 -3.02 -15.30
C THR A 138 9.00 -4.37 -15.31
N ALA A 139 9.24 -4.93 -14.12
CA ALA A 139 9.80 -6.27 -13.99
C ALA A 139 8.83 -7.34 -14.51
N GLN A 140 9.35 -8.45 -15.02
CA GLN A 140 8.52 -9.61 -15.35
C GLN A 140 8.01 -10.27 -14.07
N PHE A 141 6.69 -10.36 -13.90
CA PHE A 141 6.04 -11.04 -12.78
C PHE A 141 5.04 -12.13 -13.22
N CYS A 142 4.94 -12.38 -14.51
CA CYS A 142 4.15 -13.46 -15.09
C CYS A 142 4.97 -14.14 -16.19
N PRO A 143 5.12 -15.48 -16.20
CA PRO A 143 5.91 -16.18 -17.20
C PRO A 143 5.43 -15.97 -18.64
N GLN A 144 4.12 -15.77 -18.83
CA GLN A 144 3.46 -15.66 -20.14
C GLN A 144 3.48 -14.25 -20.71
N VAL A 145 3.58 -13.23 -19.86
CA VAL A 145 3.44 -11.83 -20.27
C VAL A 145 4.53 -10.98 -19.62
N TRP A 146 5.30 -10.29 -20.48
CA TRP A 146 6.22 -9.25 -20.04
C TRP A 146 6.09 -8.04 -20.95
N SER A 147 5.39 -7.02 -20.46
CA SER A 147 5.24 -5.74 -21.13
C SER A 147 5.10 -4.62 -20.08
N GLU A 148 5.42 -3.40 -20.48
CA GLU A 148 5.30 -2.22 -19.60
C GLU A 148 3.84 -1.93 -19.21
N ASP A 149 2.87 -2.40 -19.98
CA ASP A 149 1.44 -2.21 -19.81
C ASP A 149 0.72 -3.44 -19.21
N CYS A 150 1.46 -4.45 -18.76
CA CYS A 150 0.87 -5.73 -18.36
C CYS A 150 -0.20 -5.59 -17.27
N MET A 151 -0.06 -4.69 -16.28
CA MET A 151 -1.08 -4.48 -15.25
C MET A 151 -2.35 -3.81 -15.80
N LEU A 152 -2.21 -2.92 -16.78
CA LEU A 152 -3.37 -2.34 -17.48
C LEU A 152 -4.12 -3.42 -18.28
N ARG A 153 -3.40 -4.33 -18.93
CA ARG A 153 -3.98 -5.48 -19.64
C ARG A 153 -4.67 -6.45 -18.67
N CYS A 154 -4.08 -6.72 -17.51
CA CYS A 154 -4.76 -7.51 -16.47
C CYS A 154 -6.06 -6.84 -15.99
N ALA A 155 -6.08 -5.50 -15.87
CA ALA A 155 -7.27 -4.78 -15.48
C ALA A 155 -8.37 -4.81 -16.55
N GLU A 156 -8.02 -4.59 -17.84
CA GLU A 156 -8.97 -4.73 -18.97
C GLU A 156 -9.53 -6.15 -19.03
N TYR A 157 -8.67 -7.16 -18.96
CA TYR A 157 -9.07 -8.56 -18.97
C TYR A 157 -9.99 -8.90 -17.78
N THR A 158 -9.64 -8.43 -16.57
CA THR A 158 -10.50 -8.62 -15.40
C THR A 158 -11.85 -7.95 -15.57
N ALA A 159 -11.89 -6.72 -16.11
CA ALA A 159 -13.15 -6.03 -16.37
C ALA A 159 -14.03 -6.78 -17.37
N GLU A 160 -13.44 -7.36 -18.42
CA GLU A 160 -14.14 -8.19 -19.41
C GLU A 160 -14.71 -9.45 -18.76
N GLN A 161 -13.89 -10.23 -18.01
CA GLN A 161 -14.30 -11.46 -17.38
C GLN A 161 -15.46 -11.26 -16.38
N PHE A 162 -15.47 -10.14 -15.68
CA PHE A 162 -16.50 -9.79 -14.71
C PHE A 162 -17.57 -8.85 -15.26
N GLN A 163 -17.58 -8.56 -16.56
CA GLN A 163 -18.56 -7.68 -17.21
C GLN A 163 -18.70 -6.33 -16.48
N ILE A 164 -17.56 -5.72 -16.14
CA ILE A 164 -17.51 -4.41 -15.47
C ILE A 164 -17.44 -3.32 -16.53
N THR A 165 -18.40 -2.39 -16.50
CA THR A 165 -18.48 -1.31 -17.48
C THR A 165 -17.67 -0.08 -17.04
N ARG A 166 -17.40 0.78 -17.98
CA ARG A 166 -16.73 2.06 -17.75
C ARG A 166 -17.49 2.95 -16.75
N GLU A 167 -18.81 2.99 -16.83
CA GLU A 167 -19.67 3.79 -15.96
C GLU A 167 -19.57 3.33 -14.50
N MET A 168 -19.50 2.01 -14.26
CA MET A 168 -19.26 1.45 -12.93
C MET A 168 -17.93 1.94 -12.37
N LEU A 169 -16.85 1.89 -13.17
CA LEU A 169 -15.53 2.35 -12.77
C LEU A 169 -15.49 3.85 -12.47
N ASP A 170 -16.09 4.66 -13.31
CA ASP A 170 -16.14 6.12 -13.15
C ASP A 170 -16.91 6.53 -11.87
N ALA A 171 -17.90 5.76 -11.44
CA ALA A 171 -18.61 5.98 -10.18
C ALA A 171 -17.68 5.78 -8.97
N TRP A 172 -16.83 4.75 -8.97
CA TRP A 172 -15.84 4.51 -7.92
C TRP A 172 -14.78 5.62 -7.87
N VAL A 173 -14.33 6.12 -9.03
CA VAL A 173 -13.42 7.28 -9.09
C VAL A 173 -14.01 8.49 -8.40
N LEU A 174 -15.24 8.85 -8.75
CA LEU A 174 -15.94 10.01 -8.16
C LEU A 174 -16.08 9.84 -6.64
N ARG A 175 -16.46 8.65 -6.18
CA ARG A 175 -16.59 8.33 -4.75
C ARG A 175 -15.26 8.50 -4.03
N SER A 176 -14.19 7.88 -4.53
CA SER A 176 -12.87 7.92 -3.89
C SER A 176 -12.36 9.36 -3.73
N HIS A 177 -12.42 10.18 -4.78
CA HIS A 177 -11.97 11.57 -4.73
C HIS A 177 -12.86 12.48 -3.85
N ALA A 178 -14.17 12.26 -3.83
CA ALA A 178 -15.09 13.01 -2.98
C ALA A 178 -14.78 12.75 -1.49
N LEU A 179 -14.70 11.48 -1.11
CA LEU A 179 -14.41 11.07 0.27
C LEU A 179 -13.01 11.51 0.72
N ALA A 180 -11.99 11.39 -0.15
CA ALA A 180 -10.65 11.89 0.17
C ALA A 180 -10.63 13.41 0.37
N GLY A 181 -11.38 14.16 -0.43
CA GLY A 181 -11.52 15.61 -0.26
C GLY A 181 -12.19 15.99 1.05
N GLU A 182 -13.16 15.21 1.51
CA GLU A 182 -13.78 15.37 2.84
C GLU A 182 -12.81 15.06 3.96
N ALA A 183 -12.14 13.90 3.90
CA ALA A 183 -11.17 13.47 4.90
C ALA A 183 -10.03 14.48 5.08
N VAL A 184 -9.57 15.12 3.99
CA VAL A 184 -8.56 16.20 4.07
C VAL A 184 -9.11 17.44 4.79
N ARG A 185 -10.34 17.85 4.50
CA ARG A 185 -10.96 19.01 5.18
C ARG A 185 -11.16 18.76 6.67
N GLU A 186 -11.47 17.54 7.05
CA GLU A 186 -11.66 17.12 8.44
C GLU A 186 -10.35 16.78 9.16
N GLY A 187 -9.23 16.69 8.43
CA GLY A 187 -7.93 16.38 9.00
C GLY A 187 -7.78 14.95 9.50
N VAL A 188 -8.59 14.00 8.99
CA VAL A 188 -8.66 12.60 9.48
C VAL A 188 -7.30 11.94 9.56
N PHE A 189 -6.46 12.10 8.53
CA PHE A 189 -5.14 11.46 8.45
C PHE A 189 -3.99 12.34 8.91
N GLN A 190 -4.26 13.58 9.35
CA GLN A 190 -3.22 14.49 9.83
C GLN A 190 -2.34 13.88 10.95
N PRO A 191 -2.90 13.10 11.90
CA PRO A 191 -2.09 12.50 12.97
C PRO A 191 -1.02 11.50 12.49
N CYS A 192 -1.18 10.89 11.31
CA CYS A 192 -0.21 9.92 10.77
C CYS A 192 0.66 10.49 9.65
N ILE A 193 0.67 11.81 9.42
CA ILE A 193 1.46 12.44 8.35
C ILE A 193 2.75 13.06 8.89
N ALA A 194 3.89 12.69 8.30
CA ALA A 194 5.17 13.36 8.45
C ALA A 194 5.42 14.26 7.22
N PRO A 195 5.49 15.60 7.36
CA PRO A 195 5.67 16.52 6.24
C PRO A 195 7.15 16.60 5.83
N VAL A 196 7.72 15.47 5.40
CA VAL A 196 9.13 15.35 5.00
C VAL A 196 9.38 15.98 3.63
N TRP A 197 10.61 16.43 3.40
CA TRP A 197 11.07 16.98 2.11
C TRP A 197 10.18 18.10 1.54
N GLY A 198 9.54 18.89 2.42
CA GLY A 198 8.67 20.00 2.01
C GLY A 198 7.32 19.54 1.44
N GLY A 199 6.94 18.28 1.62
CA GLY A 199 5.61 17.79 1.28
C GLY A 199 4.54 18.56 2.04
N ALA A 200 3.49 19.03 1.34
CA ALA A 200 2.45 19.87 1.91
C ALA A 200 1.03 19.31 1.73
N ARG A 201 0.85 18.33 0.86
CA ARG A 201 -0.44 17.69 0.57
C ARG A 201 -0.26 16.42 -0.23
N ASP A 202 -1.25 15.53 -0.19
CA ASP A 202 -1.37 14.42 -1.12
C ASP A 202 -1.74 14.98 -2.51
N GLU A 203 -0.84 14.83 -3.51
CA GLU A 203 -0.98 15.51 -4.81
C GLU A 203 -2.01 14.87 -5.73
N GLY A 204 -2.43 13.63 -5.46
CA GLY A 204 -3.38 12.88 -6.29
C GLY A 204 -4.82 13.34 -6.19
N ILE A 205 -5.23 13.95 -5.07
CA ILE A 205 -6.62 14.24 -4.75
C ILE A 205 -7.20 15.31 -5.68
N ARG A 206 -8.36 15.03 -6.28
CA ARG A 206 -9.08 15.91 -7.22
C ARG A 206 -10.53 16.13 -6.73
N PRO A 207 -10.78 16.97 -5.71
CA PRO A 207 -12.12 17.13 -5.13
C PRO A 207 -13.14 17.72 -6.11
N ALA A 208 -12.69 18.37 -7.18
CA ALA A 208 -13.54 18.91 -8.25
C ALA A 208 -13.75 17.95 -9.42
N MET A 209 -13.48 16.64 -9.24
CA MET A 209 -13.74 15.63 -10.27
C MET A 209 -15.23 15.63 -10.66
N ARG A 210 -15.50 15.57 -11.97
CA ARG A 210 -16.88 15.63 -12.50
C ARG A 210 -17.11 14.53 -13.55
N PRO A 211 -18.31 13.95 -13.63
CA PRO A 211 -18.64 12.92 -14.62
C PRO A 211 -18.34 13.34 -16.05
N GLN A 212 -18.55 14.64 -16.41
CA GLN A 212 -18.30 15.16 -17.75
C GLN A 212 -16.80 15.12 -18.12
N LEU A 213 -15.89 15.24 -17.14
CA LEU A 213 -14.44 15.12 -17.37
C LEU A 213 -14.07 13.66 -17.60
N LEU A 214 -14.61 12.75 -16.79
CA LEU A 214 -14.34 11.32 -16.91
C LEU A 214 -14.76 10.78 -18.28
N ARG A 215 -15.95 11.13 -18.77
CA ARG A 215 -16.45 10.69 -20.10
C ARG A 215 -15.56 11.10 -21.28
N ARG A 216 -14.73 12.13 -21.14
CA ARG A 216 -13.80 12.59 -22.19
C ARG A 216 -12.48 11.80 -22.23
N LEU A 217 -12.17 11.07 -21.18
CA LEU A 217 -10.92 10.29 -21.11
C LEU A 217 -11.04 9.09 -22.06
N LYS A 218 -10.00 8.92 -22.86
CA LYS A 218 -9.85 7.73 -23.70
C LYS A 218 -9.28 6.59 -22.87
N PRO A 219 -9.51 5.33 -23.27
CA PRO A 219 -8.76 4.21 -22.71
C PRO A 219 -7.24 4.45 -22.77
N VAL A 220 -6.51 3.94 -21.77
CA VAL A 220 -5.04 4.10 -21.72
C VAL A 220 -4.37 3.21 -22.77
N LEU A 221 -4.87 1.98 -22.94
CA LEU A 221 -4.40 1.08 -23.99
C LEU A 221 -5.03 1.43 -25.31
N PRO A 222 -4.29 1.36 -26.44
CA PRO A 222 -4.83 1.62 -27.78
C PRO A 222 -5.99 0.69 -28.15
N ASP A 223 -5.96 -0.54 -27.67
CA ASP A 223 -6.96 -1.60 -27.83
C ASP A 223 -7.84 -1.77 -26.58
N GLY A 224 -7.69 -0.91 -25.57
CA GLY A 224 -8.46 -0.94 -24.33
C GLY A 224 -9.88 -0.41 -24.51
N THR A 225 -10.74 -0.73 -23.56
CA THR A 225 -12.17 -0.39 -23.60
C THR A 225 -12.64 0.41 -22.39
N VAL A 226 -12.25 0.03 -21.17
CA VAL A 226 -12.79 0.59 -19.94
C VAL A 226 -11.76 1.26 -19.05
N ILE A 227 -10.47 0.86 -19.12
CA ILE A 227 -9.42 1.38 -18.24
C ILE A 227 -8.87 2.70 -18.78
N THR A 228 -8.92 3.73 -17.94
CA THR A 228 -8.45 5.08 -18.26
C THR A 228 -7.51 5.61 -17.21
N ALA A 229 -6.87 6.74 -17.47
CA ALA A 229 -6.00 7.42 -16.51
C ALA A 229 -6.70 7.87 -15.22
N ALA A 230 -8.04 7.87 -15.17
CA ALA A 230 -8.76 8.22 -13.94
C ALA A 230 -9.13 7.00 -13.09
N ASN A 231 -9.38 5.84 -13.70
CA ASN A 231 -9.82 4.64 -13.00
C ASN A 231 -8.71 3.60 -12.79
N ALA A 232 -7.49 3.93 -13.18
CA ALA A 232 -6.23 3.33 -12.75
C ALA A 232 -5.55 4.27 -11.76
N CYS A 233 -4.91 3.74 -10.72
CA CYS A 233 -4.13 4.57 -9.79
C CYS A 233 -2.97 5.26 -10.52
N LEU A 234 -2.54 6.38 -9.96
CA LEU A 234 -1.34 7.07 -10.43
C LEU A 234 -0.08 6.32 -10.00
N THR A 235 1.04 6.54 -10.69
CA THR A 235 2.36 6.19 -10.20
C THR A 235 2.84 7.26 -9.23
N ASN A 236 3.35 6.84 -8.08
CA ASN A 236 3.53 7.73 -6.94
C ASN A 236 4.88 7.54 -6.25
N ASP A 237 5.23 8.58 -5.48
CA ASP A 237 6.35 8.60 -4.54
C ASP A 237 5.80 8.65 -3.13
N GLY A 238 6.32 7.82 -2.22
CA GLY A 238 5.87 7.82 -0.83
C GLY A 238 6.61 6.84 0.06
N ALA A 239 6.52 7.07 1.37
CA ALA A 239 7.05 6.20 2.40
C ALA A 239 6.09 6.13 3.58
N ALA A 240 6.02 4.99 4.24
CA ALA A 240 5.23 4.78 5.44
C ALA A 240 5.86 3.68 6.31
N PHE A 241 5.94 3.91 7.62
CA PHE A 241 6.42 2.94 8.58
C PHE A 241 5.55 2.93 9.83
N VAL A 242 5.34 1.74 10.39
CA VAL A 242 4.62 1.50 11.64
C VAL A 242 5.52 0.80 12.65
N ILE A 243 5.19 0.94 13.93
CA ILE A 243 5.90 0.32 15.05
C ILE A 243 5.16 -0.96 15.42
N VAL A 244 5.78 -2.11 15.17
CA VAL A 244 5.28 -3.43 15.51
C VAL A 244 6.02 -3.93 16.74
N CYS A 245 5.31 -4.20 17.84
CA CYS A 245 5.99 -4.59 19.06
C CYS A 245 5.22 -5.60 19.92
N SER A 246 5.95 -6.19 20.89
CA SER A 246 5.38 -7.05 21.91
C SER A 246 4.66 -6.25 23.00
N PRO A 247 3.68 -6.85 23.71
CA PRO A 247 3.05 -6.21 24.87
C PRO A 247 4.05 -5.84 25.96
N ALA A 248 5.12 -6.62 26.12
CA ALA A 248 6.18 -6.37 27.10
C ALA A 248 6.97 -5.10 26.74
N TYR A 249 7.31 -4.93 25.47
CA TYR A 249 7.99 -3.74 24.99
C TYR A 249 7.12 -2.49 25.18
N ALA A 250 5.85 -2.53 24.76
CA ALA A 250 4.91 -1.42 24.91
C ALA A 250 4.82 -0.96 26.38
N ARG A 251 4.63 -1.90 27.32
CA ARG A 251 4.59 -1.59 28.77
C ARG A 251 5.91 -1.01 29.28
N ARG A 252 7.05 -1.60 28.88
CA ARG A 252 8.39 -1.18 29.34
C ARG A 252 8.68 0.27 28.99
N TYR A 253 8.28 0.70 27.81
CA TYR A 253 8.55 2.05 27.30
C TYR A 253 7.35 3.00 27.38
N GLY A 254 6.25 2.60 28.03
CA GLY A 254 5.06 3.45 28.23
C GLY A 254 4.31 3.79 26.94
N LEU A 255 4.47 2.97 25.89
CA LEU A 255 3.82 3.18 24.61
C LEU A 255 2.37 2.68 24.63
N GLN A 256 1.47 3.46 24.07
CA GLN A 256 0.05 3.09 23.98
C GLN A 256 -0.22 2.42 22.64
N PRO A 257 -0.67 1.15 22.61
CA PRO A 257 -1.04 0.49 21.37
C PRO A 257 -2.26 1.15 20.73
N ALA A 258 -2.19 1.36 19.41
CA ALA A 258 -3.36 1.78 18.64
C ALA A 258 -4.25 0.57 18.31
N VAL A 259 -3.62 -0.51 17.85
CA VAL A 259 -4.32 -1.74 17.44
C VAL A 259 -3.49 -2.97 17.77
N LYS A 260 -4.16 -4.13 17.84
CA LYS A 260 -3.52 -5.45 17.79
C LYS A 260 -3.83 -6.15 16.47
N ILE A 261 -2.90 -7.00 16.01
CA ILE A 261 -3.09 -7.82 14.81
C ILE A 261 -3.87 -9.07 15.19
N ARG A 262 -5.01 -9.32 14.50
CA ARG A 262 -5.88 -10.49 14.71
C ARG A 262 -5.56 -11.64 13.77
N GLY A 263 -5.18 -11.32 12.54
CA GLY A 263 -4.86 -12.30 11.53
C GLY A 263 -4.26 -11.71 10.28
N VAL A 264 -3.51 -12.53 9.58
CA VAL A 264 -2.84 -12.17 8.32
C VAL A 264 -2.97 -13.32 7.34
N VAL A 265 -3.23 -13.03 6.07
CA VAL A 265 -3.30 -14.02 4.98
C VAL A 265 -2.58 -13.50 3.75
N SER A 266 -1.88 -14.39 3.06
CA SER A 266 -1.44 -14.20 1.67
C SER A 266 -2.16 -15.24 0.81
N CYS A 267 -2.55 -14.86 -0.40
CA CYS A 267 -3.12 -15.77 -1.39
C CYS A 267 -2.50 -15.55 -2.77
N GLY A 268 -2.58 -16.57 -3.61
CA GLY A 268 -2.27 -16.50 -5.03
C GLY A 268 -3.54 -16.66 -5.86
N THR A 269 -3.58 -15.99 -7.01
CA THR A 269 -4.64 -16.12 -8.02
C THR A 269 -4.03 -16.14 -9.41
N ASP A 270 -4.85 -16.27 -10.45
CA ASP A 270 -4.38 -16.15 -11.83
C ASP A 270 -3.67 -14.80 -12.03
N PRO A 271 -2.40 -14.78 -12.50
CA PRO A 271 -1.67 -13.54 -12.77
C PRO A 271 -2.40 -12.56 -13.70
N LEU A 272 -3.19 -13.07 -14.65
CA LEU A 272 -4.01 -12.24 -15.54
C LEU A 272 -5.21 -11.60 -14.83
N LEU A 273 -5.60 -12.14 -13.68
CA LEU A 273 -6.66 -11.62 -12.82
C LEU A 273 -6.08 -10.97 -11.55
N SER A 274 -4.85 -10.47 -11.58
CA SER A 274 -4.17 -9.87 -10.42
C SER A 274 -5.06 -8.95 -9.55
N PRO A 275 -5.93 -8.08 -10.10
CA PRO A 275 -6.78 -7.21 -9.27
C PRO A 275 -7.73 -7.96 -8.32
N VAL A 276 -8.13 -9.19 -8.65
CA VAL A 276 -9.03 -10.02 -7.83
C VAL A 276 -8.38 -10.39 -6.49
N GLY A 277 -7.04 -10.47 -6.44
CA GLY A 277 -6.27 -10.86 -5.26
C GLY A 277 -6.61 -10.04 -4.00
N ALA A 278 -6.96 -8.75 -4.14
CA ALA A 278 -7.34 -7.93 -3.00
C ALA A 278 -8.62 -8.43 -2.30
N VAL A 279 -9.65 -8.74 -3.08
CA VAL A 279 -10.94 -9.19 -2.54
C VAL A 279 -10.83 -10.61 -2.01
N GLN A 280 -10.11 -11.49 -2.71
CA GLN A 280 -9.87 -12.87 -2.27
C GLN A 280 -9.06 -12.91 -0.95
N ALA A 281 -8.05 -12.07 -0.80
CA ALA A 281 -7.28 -11.99 0.45
C ALA A 281 -8.14 -11.47 1.61
N ALA A 282 -9.01 -10.48 1.36
CA ALA A 282 -9.95 -9.99 2.37
C ALA A 282 -10.90 -11.10 2.83
N GLU A 283 -11.50 -11.86 1.91
CA GLU A 283 -12.37 -12.99 2.24
C GLU A 283 -11.62 -14.08 3.02
N ALA A 284 -10.42 -14.43 2.57
CA ALA A 284 -9.61 -15.46 3.21
C ALA A 284 -9.19 -15.07 4.65
N VAL A 285 -8.85 -13.81 4.90
CA VAL A 285 -8.48 -13.37 6.25
C VAL A 285 -9.69 -13.32 7.18
N LEU A 286 -10.86 -12.92 6.70
CA LEU A 286 -12.12 -12.98 7.45
C LEU A 286 -12.43 -14.44 7.85
N THR A 287 -12.40 -15.36 6.90
CA THR A 287 -12.61 -16.80 7.14
C THR A 287 -11.63 -17.32 8.19
N ARG A 288 -10.33 -16.99 8.07
CA ARG A 288 -9.30 -17.40 9.02
C ARG A 288 -9.54 -16.88 10.44
N CYS A 289 -10.10 -15.68 10.57
CA CYS A 289 -10.41 -15.07 11.86
C CYS A 289 -11.80 -15.44 12.40
N GLY A 290 -12.61 -16.18 11.65
CA GLY A 290 -14.00 -16.53 12.03
C GLY A 290 -14.91 -15.30 12.02
N LEU A 291 -14.64 -14.33 11.17
CA LEU A 291 -15.37 -13.07 11.02
C LEU A 291 -16.18 -13.05 9.73
N ARG A 292 -17.26 -12.27 9.73
CA ARG A 292 -18.03 -11.93 8.53
C ARG A 292 -17.67 -10.51 8.08
N GLY A 293 -18.01 -10.15 6.84
CA GLY A 293 -17.79 -8.80 6.35
C GLY A 293 -18.47 -7.73 7.21
N GLU A 294 -19.67 -8.02 7.70
CA GLU A 294 -20.46 -7.11 8.53
C GLU A 294 -19.88 -6.87 9.94
N ASP A 295 -18.93 -7.68 10.37
CA ASP A 295 -18.22 -7.50 11.64
C ASP A 295 -17.08 -6.45 11.52
N ILE A 296 -16.76 -5.99 10.30
CA ILE A 296 -15.68 -5.06 10.00
C ILE A 296 -16.22 -3.63 9.86
N ASP A 297 -15.69 -2.72 10.67
CA ASP A 297 -16.07 -1.31 10.66
C ASP A 297 -15.41 -0.52 9.51
N ILE A 298 -14.20 -0.94 9.10
CA ILE A 298 -13.42 -0.31 8.03
C ILE A 298 -12.71 -1.36 7.18
N PHE A 299 -12.93 -1.30 5.87
CA PHE A 299 -12.10 -1.95 4.88
C PHE A 299 -11.23 -0.91 4.18
N GLU A 300 -9.92 -0.96 4.41
CA GLU A 300 -8.92 -0.23 3.64
C GLU A 300 -8.34 -1.16 2.56
N ILE A 301 -8.89 -1.08 1.37
CA ILE A 301 -8.51 -1.93 0.23
C ILE A 301 -7.86 -1.08 -0.84
N ASN A 302 -6.67 -1.48 -1.28
CA ASN A 302 -5.94 -0.73 -2.29
C ASN A 302 -6.69 -0.67 -3.62
N GLU A 303 -7.02 0.54 -4.04
CA GLU A 303 -7.66 0.84 -5.32
C GLU A 303 -6.64 1.00 -6.45
N ALA A 304 -5.80 -0.03 -6.71
CA ALA A 304 -4.91 0.04 -7.88
C ALA A 304 -5.69 0.29 -9.18
N PHE A 305 -6.91 -0.20 -9.25
CA PHE A 305 -7.89 0.06 -10.28
C PHE A 305 -9.27 0.17 -9.65
N ALA A 306 -10.14 1.00 -10.20
CA ALA A 306 -11.51 1.20 -9.72
C ALA A 306 -12.34 -0.09 -9.73
N LEU A 307 -12.00 -1.05 -10.60
CA LEU A 307 -12.67 -2.35 -10.67
C LEU A 307 -12.58 -3.16 -9.36
N ILE A 308 -11.58 -2.89 -8.51
CA ILE A 308 -11.45 -3.55 -7.20
C ILE A 308 -12.62 -3.16 -6.29
N GLY A 309 -13.05 -1.90 -6.34
CA GLY A 309 -14.25 -1.44 -5.63
C GLY A 309 -15.53 -2.15 -6.11
N GLU A 310 -15.66 -2.36 -7.41
CA GLU A 310 -16.79 -3.10 -7.98
C GLU A 310 -16.76 -4.59 -7.60
N LEU A 311 -15.59 -5.23 -7.66
CA LEU A 311 -15.41 -6.62 -7.20
C LEU A 311 -15.73 -6.75 -5.71
N PHE A 312 -15.29 -5.78 -4.89
CA PHE A 312 -15.62 -5.74 -3.47
C PHE A 312 -17.12 -5.62 -3.23
N ALA A 313 -17.80 -4.72 -3.92
CA ALA A 313 -19.24 -4.51 -3.76
C ALA A 313 -20.07 -5.76 -4.12
N ARG A 314 -19.61 -6.55 -5.10
CA ARG A 314 -20.24 -7.82 -5.45
C ARG A 314 -20.02 -8.90 -4.40
N GLN A 315 -18.82 -8.98 -3.81
CA GLN A 315 -18.47 -9.95 -2.78
C GLN A 315 -19.08 -9.61 -1.42
N PHE A 316 -19.08 -8.31 -1.08
CA PHE A 316 -19.50 -7.79 0.22
C PHE A 316 -20.56 -6.68 0.07
N PRO A 317 -21.75 -6.99 -0.52
CA PRO A 317 -22.73 -5.96 -0.88
C PRO A 317 -23.25 -5.14 0.30
N ARG A 318 -23.23 -5.69 1.52
CA ARG A 318 -23.66 -5.01 2.74
C ARG A 318 -22.56 -4.14 3.37
N CYS A 319 -21.31 -4.26 2.90
CA CYS A 319 -20.15 -3.59 3.50
C CYS A 319 -19.65 -2.39 2.70
N VAL A 320 -20.33 -1.99 1.62
CA VAL A 320 -19.91 -0.90 0.72
C VAL A 320 -19.69 0.43 1.46
N ALA A 321 -20.46 0.70 2.51
CA ALA A 321 -20.30 1.91 3.35
C ALA A 321 -19.00 1.88 4.20
N ALA A 322 -18.48 0.70 4.49
CA ALA A 322 -17.22 0.50 5.22
C ALA A 322 -16.00 0.45 4.31
N TYR A 323 -16.18 0.34 2.98
CA TYR A 323 -15.10 0.27 2.00
C TYR A 323 -14.50 1.65 1.76
N ASN A 324 -13.21 1.82 2.08
CA ASN A 324 -12.44 3.05 1.91
C ASN A 324 -13.29 4.29 2.26
N PRO A 325 -13.76 4.41 3.52
CA PRO A 325 -14.77 5.42 3.87
C PRO A 325 -14.24 6.85 3.84
N PHE A 326 -12.92 7.00 3.73
CA PHE A 326 -12.21 8.27 3.61
C PHE A 326 -11.50 8.42 2.26
N GLY A 327 -11.93 7.68 1.23
CA GLY A 327 -11.26 7.59 -0.07
C GLY A 327 -10.08 6.62 -0.07
N GLY A 328 -9.65 6.20 -1.25
CA GLY A 328 -8.59 5.21 -1.43
C GLY A 328 -7.52 5.65 -2.44
N ALA A 329 -6.76 4.69 -2.94
CA ALA A 329 -5.59 4.94 -3.78
C ALA A 329 -5.89 5.61 -5.13
N LEU A 330 -7.10 5.55 -5.64
CA LEU A 330 -7.51 6.33 -6.82
C LEU A 330 -7.34 7.83 -6.58
N ALA A 331 -7.57 8.27 -5.34
CA ALA A 331 -7.44 9.67 -4.94
C ALA A 331 -6.07 9.98 -4.33
N TYR A 332 -5.64 9.20 -3.34
CA TYR A 332 -4.36 9.46 -2.65
C TYR A 332 -3.15 9.09 -3.49
N GLY A 333 -3.23 8.00 -4.24
CA GLY A 333 -2.12 7.43 -4.99
C GLY A 333 -1.63 6.10 -4.42
N HIS A 334 -0.70 5.47 -5.14
CA HIS A 334 -0.22 4.12 -4.87
C HIS A 334 1.32 4.03 -4.97
N PRO A 335 2.07 4.44 -3.93
CA PRO A 335 3.52 4.28 -3.90
C PRO A 335 3.90 2.82 -3.53
N TYR A 336 3.53 1.89 -4.37
CA TYR A 336 3.76 0.43 -4.36
C TYR A 336 4.17 -0.17 -2.99
N GLY A 337 5.48 -0.25 -2.70
CA GLY A 337 6.02 -0.85 -1.48
C GLY A 337 5.62 -0.14 -0.18
N ALA A 338 5.25 1.14 -0.22
CA ALA A 338 4.74 1.87 0.94
C ALA A 338 3.26 1.60 1.21
N THR A 339 2.48 1.25 0.17
CA THR A 339 1.02 1.29 0.22
C THR A 339 0.42 0.43 1.31
N GLY A 340 0.96 -0.76 1.57
CA GLY A 340 0.45 -1.61 2.64
C GLY A 340 0.49 -0.96 4.03
N ALA A 341 1.54 -0.19 4.32
CA ALA A 341 1.65 0.58 5.56
C ALA A 341 0.73 1.82 5.55
N VAL A 342 0.55 2.47 4.38
CA VAL A 342 -0.42 3.57 4.22
C VAL A 342 -1.84 3.09 4.55
N LEU A 343 -2.28 1.96 3.97
CA LEU A 343 -3.59 1.37 4.25
C LEU A 343 -3.79 1.10 5.75
N LEU A 344 -2.76 0.55 6.40
CA LEU A 344 -2.83 0.26 7.83
C LEU A 344 -2.95 1.54 8.67
N LEU A 345 -2.19 2.59 8.36
CA LEU A 345 -2.30 3.88 9.03
C LEU A 345 -3.67 4.53 8.79
N HIS A 346 -4.18 4.46 7.57
CA HIS A 346 -5.53 4.94 7.25
C HIS A 346 -6.61 4.16 8.02
N ALA A 347 -6.48 2.83 8.11
CA ALA A 347 -7.39 2.01 8.91
C ALA A 347 -7.36 2.40 10.40
N ILE A 348 -6.17 2.63 10.98
CA ILE A 348 -6.02 3.05 12.38
C ILE A 348 -6.72 4.39 12.62
N GLU A 349 -6.42 5.41 11.82
CA GLU A 349 -7.02 6.74 11.98
C GLU A 349 -8.51 6.73 11.66
N GLY A 350 -8.92 5.95 10.66
CA GLY A 350 -10.32 5.76 10.32
C GLY A 350 -11.13 5.07 11.43
N LEU A 351 -10.58 4.05 12.09
CA LEU A 351 -11.20 3.42 13.26
C LEU A 351 -11.36 4.41 14.40
N ARG A 352 -10.38 5.31 14.62
CA ARG A 352 -10.48 6.39 15.61
C ARG A 352 -11.58 7.37 15.25
N ALA A 353 -11.61 7.82 14.00
CA ALA A 353 -12.59 8.81 13.53
C ALA A 353 -14.04 8.30 13.56
N ARG A 354 -14.25 6.99 13.38
CA ARG A 354 -15.58 6.36 13.37
C ARG A 354 -15.96 5.65 14.65
N ASP A 355 -15.11 5.70 15.67
CA ASP A 355 -15.23 4.90 16.91
C ASP A 355 -15.45 3.40 16.64
N GLY A 356 -14.78 2.88 15.56
CA GLY A 356 -14.84 1.48 15.15
C GLY A 356 -13.85 0.62 15.92
N ALA A 357 -14.07 -0.70 15.90
CA ALA A 357 -13.27 -1.69 16.59
C ALA A 357 -12.39 -2.53 15.65
N LEU A 358 -12.94 -2.99 14.52
CA LEU A 358 -12.28 -3.92 13.61
C LEU A 358 -12.01 -3.31 12.24
N GLY A 359 -10.77 -3.41 11.78
CA GLY A 359 -10.35 -3.00 10.44
C GLY A 359 -9.77 -4.15 9.63
N CYS A 360 -10.01 -4.13 8.31
CA CYS A 360 -9.43 -5.04 7.35
C CYS A 360 -8.63 -4.26 6.32
N CYS A 361 -7.32 -4.45 6.28
CA CYS A 361 -6.45 -3.93 5.22
C CYS A 361 -6.23 -5.01 4.17
N SER A 362 -6.41 -4.70 2.88
CA SER A 362 -6.15 -5.66 1.81
C SER A 362 -5.61 -5.01 0.55
N ILE A 363 -4.74 -5.74 -0.14
CA ILE A 363 -4.04 -5.27 -1.32
C ILE A 363 -3.78 -6.41 -2.30
N ALA A 364 -3.97 -6.14 -3.60
CA ALA A 364 -3.53 -7.00 -4.69
C ALA A 364 -2.09 -6.67 -5.10
N GLY A 365 -1.35 -7.68 -5.53
CA GLY A 365 -0.01 -7.53 -6.09
C GLY A 365 0.09 -8.07 -7.50
N ALA A 366 0.97 -7.48 -8.30
CA ALA A 366 1.29 -7.99 -9.62
C ALA A 366 1.74 -9.45 -9.55
N GLY A 367 1.39 -10.23 -10.57
CA GLY A 367 1.65 -11.67 -10.61
C GLY A 367 0.59 -12.52 -9.92
N GLY A 368 -0.60 -11.98 -9.67
CA GLY A 368 -1.71 -12.72 -9.07
C GLY A 368 -1.54 -12.92 -7.57
N LEU A 369 -1.10 -11.89 -6.86
CA LEU A 369 -0.91 -11.93 -5.41
C LEU A 369 -2.02 -11.16 -4.69
N GLY A 370 -2.35 -11.62 -3.47
CA GLY A 370 -3.21 -10.90 -2.54
C GLY A 370 -2.67 -11.00 -1.12
N LYS A 371 -2.78 -9.91 -0.37
CA LYS A 371 -2.39 -9.83 1.04
C LYS A 371 -3.46 -9.13 1.84
N ALA A 372 -3.84 -9.69 2.99
CA ALA A 372 -4.77 -9.01 3.90
C ALA A 372 -4.40 -9.20 5.37
N MET A 373 -4.82 -8.23 6.19
CA MET A 373 -4.60 -8.18 7.63
C MET A 373 -5.85 -7.66 8.33
N ILE A 374 -6.25 -8.33 9.41
CA ILE A 374 -7.28 -7.84 10.35
C ILE A 374 -6.58 -7.23 11.55
N ILE A 375 -7.01 -6.02 11.89
CA ILE A 375 -6.59 -5.27 13.09
C ILE A 375 -7.79 -5.02 14.00
N GLU A 376 -7.52 -4.94 15.29
CA GLU A 376 -8.52 -4.61 16.32
C GLU A 376 -8.00 -3.46 17.18
N ARG A 377 -8.81 -2.42 17.34
CA ARG A 377 -8.47 -1.28 18.21
C ARG A 377 -8.35 -1.73 19.67
N VAL A 378 -7.35 -1.20 20.37
CA VAL A 378 -7.05 -1.51 21.78
C VAL A 378 -7.58 -0.40 22.67
#